data_742c03e499e359a53d7715e1dadf2c45
#
_entry.id   742c03e499e359a53d7715e1dadf2c45
#
_cell.length_a   1.000
_cell.length_b   1.000
_cell.length_c   1.000
_cell.angle_alpha   90.00
_cell.angle_beta   90.00
_cell.angle_gamma   90.00
#
_symmetry.space_group_name_H-M   'P 1'
#
loop_
_entity.id
_entity.type
_entity.pdbx_description
1 polymer ?
#
loop_
_entity_poly.entity_id
_entity_poly.type
_entity_poly.pdbx_seq_one_letter_code
_entity_poly.pdbx_strand_id
1 'polypeptide(L)'
;MPFYKTTTFFICLVALVILVILFLFVGSRANAQTPGEKRRPLVELAIDKSTKDQLTTALKWDFGFIPIYTLTISLMCFLVARLTGASLRLTWVIIMLVVIGALLDVCENSALLHVIKTSQRDAWATVARSLEVLKWVFPAVATIYVLTIGIWGIINFFTRRS
;
A
#
# COMPACT_ATOMS: atom_id res chain seq x y z
N MET A 1 6.32 31.07 10.41
CA MET A 1 6.00 29.71 10.93
C MET A 1 7.12 29.29 11.86
N PRO A 2 6.87 28.68 13.00
CA PRO A 2 7.93 28.22 13.87
C PRO A 2 8.74 27.10 13.18
N PHE A 3 10.03 27.11 13.38
CA PHE A 3 11.05 26.22 12.77
C PHE A 3 10.69 24.72 12.84
N TYR A 4 10.04 24.28 13.94
CA TYR A 4 9.62 22.89 14.10
C TYR A 4 8.63 22.37 13.05
N LYS A 5 7.76 23.25 12.50
CA LYS A 5 6.79 22.84 11.45
C LYS A 5 7.50 22.50 10.14
N THR A 6 8.56 23.23 9.81
CA THR A 6 9.37 22.95 8.61
C THR A 6 10.14 21.64 8.75
N THR A 7 10.78 21.42 9.90
CA THR A 7 11.53 20.18 10.18
C THR A 7 10.60 18.96 10.15
N THR A 8 9.43 19.03 10.80
CA THR A 8 8.46 17.94 10.80
C THR A 8 7.97 17.61 9.38
N PHE A 9 7.73 18.64 8.55
CA PHE A 9 7.33 18.45 7.16
C PHE A 9 8.41 17.69 6.35
N PHE A 10 9.68 18.07 6.48
CA PHE A 10 10.78 17.38 5.79
C PHE A 10 10.94 15.93 6.29
N ILE A 11 10.81 15.69 7.59
CA ILE A 11 10.85 14.33 8.14
C ILE A 11 9.73 13.47 7.54
N CYS A 12 8.50 13.99 7.45
CA CYS A 12 7.36 13.30 6.85
C CYS A 12 7.59 13.02 5.36
N LEU A 13 8.14 13.98 4.61
CA LEU A 13 8.45 13.79 3.19
C LEU A 13 9.52 12.72 2.98
N VAL A 14 10.58 12.74 3.77
CA VAL A 14 11.65 11.72 3.73
C VAL A 14 11.09 10.34 4.09
N ALA A 15 10.27 10.25 5.13
CA ALA A 15 9.64 8.98 5.51
C ALA A 15 8.71 8.45 4.40
N LEU A 16 7.96 9.32 3.70
CA LEU A 16 7.15 8.94 2.55
C LEU A 16 8.01 8.40 1.41
N VAL A 17 9.11 9.10 1.06
CA VAL A 17 10.03 8.66 0.01
C VAL A 17 10.63 7.30 0.36
N ILE A 18 11.07 7.10 1.60
CA ILE A 18 11.58 5.81 2.08
C ILE A 18 10.51 4.73 1.96
N LEU A 19 9.27 5.02 2.34
CA LEU A 19 8.15 4.08 2.24
C LEU A 19 7.89 3.68 0.78
N VAL A 20 7.87 4.64 -0.14
CA VAL A 20 7.70 4.39 -1.58
C VAL A 20 8.85 3.54 -2.12
N ILE A 21 10.10 3.83 -1.74
CA ILE A 21 11.27 3.04 -2.15
C ILE A 21 11.18 1.61 -1.60
N LEU A 22 10.85 1.44 -0.31
CA LEU A 22 10.66 0.13 0.29
C LEU A 22 9.55 -0.65 -0.40
N PHE A 23 8.44 0.03 -0.73
CA PHE A 23 7.32 -0.57 -1.43
C PHE A 23 7.69 -1.04 -2.85
N LEU A 24 8.41 -0.20 -3.62
CA LEU A 24 8.93 -0.56 -4.94
C LEU A 24 9.95 -1.71 -4.84
N PHE A 25 10.78 -1.71 -3.81
CA PHE A 25 11.79 -2.75 -3.59
C PHE A 25 11.18 -4.10 -3.21
N VAL A 26 10.19 -4.10 -2.31
CA VAL A 26 9.43 -5.30 -1.93
C VAL A 26 8.61 -5.81 -3.12
N GLY A 27 7.92 -4.92 -3.84
CA GLY A 27 7.18 -5.27 -5.05
C GLY A 27 8.07 -5.81 -6.17
N SER A 28 9.28 -5.27 -6.34
CA SER A 28 10.25 -5.77 -7.33
C SER A 28 10.79 -7.16 -6.97
N ARG A 29 10.99 -7.45 -5.68
CA ARG A 29 11.42 -8.79 -5.21
C ARG A 29 10.30 -9.83 -5.32
N ALA A 30 9.06 -9.46 -5.05
CA ALA A 30 7.91 -10.33 -5.29
C ALA A 30 7.73 -10.65 -6.79
N ASN A 31 8.13 -9.73 -7.68
CA ASN A 31 8.13 -9.92 -9.14
C ASN A 31 9.41 -10.54 -9.71
N ALA A 32 10.44 -10.79 -8.90
CA ALA A 32 11.72 -11.39 -9.34
C ALA A 32 11.66 -12.91 -9.56
N GLN A 33 10.47 -13.50 -9.67
CA GLN A 33 10.28 -14.82 -10.24
C GLN A 33 10.76 -14.82 -11.69
N THR A 34 11.47 -15.87 -12.08
CA THR A 34 12.14 -16.02 -13.37
C THR A 34 11.26 -15.62 -14.57
N PRO A 35 11.81 -14.97 -15.62
CA PRO A 35 11.04 -14.46 -16.76
C PRO A 35 10.15 -15.46 -17.48
N GLY A 36 10.39 -16.77 -17.30
CA GLY A 36 9.57 -17.86 -17.85
C GLY A 36 8.34 -18.21 -17.01
N GLU A 37 8.34 -17.89 -15.70
CA GLU A 37 7.27 -18.25 -14.75
C GLU A 37 6.18 -17.17 -14.60
N LYS A 38 6.41 -15.98 -15.11
CA LYS A 38 5.51 -14.80 -15.00
C LYS A 38 4.08 -15.01 -15.52
N ARG A 39 3.79 -16.13 -16.18
CA ARG A 39 2.46 -16.42 -16.75
C ARG A 39 1.73 -17.58 -16.09
N ARG A 40 2.36 -18.28 -15.15
CA ARG A 40 1.64 -19.32 -14.43
C ARG A 40 0.82 -18.67 -13.32
N PRO A 41 -0.50 -18.87 -13.28
CA PRO A 41 -1.31 -18.39 -12.17
C PRO A 41 -0.73 -18.97 -10.86
N LEU A 42 -0.67 -18.16 -9.80
CA LEU A 42 -0.18 -18.55 -8.46
C LEU A 42 -0.75 -19.89 -7.98
N VAL A 43 -1.92 -20.25 -8.51
CA VAL A 43 -2.63 -21.51 -8.28
C VAL A 43 -1.89 -22.72 -8.87
N GLU A 44 -1.18 -22.59 -10.00
CA GLU A 44 -0.38 -23.67 -10.59
C GLU A 44 0.95 -23.88 -9.84
N LEU A 45 1.52 -22.79 -9.31
CA LEU A 45 2.75 -22.84 -8.51
C LEU A 45 2.54 -23.56 -7.15
N ALA A 46 1.31 -23.60 -6.63
CA ALA A 46 0.97 -24.27 -5.37
C ALA A 46 0.90 -25.82 -5.48
N ILE A 47 1.30 -26.41 -6.60
CA ILE A 47 1.28 -27.87 -6.81
C ILE A 47 2.43 -28.55 -6.07
N ASP A 48 3.60 -27.91 -6.01
CA ASP A 48 4.75 -28.42 -5.27
C ASP A 48 4.68 -28.04 -3.78
N LYS A 49 4.94 -29.00 -2.90
CA LYS A 49 4.85 -28.81 -1.43
C LYS A 49 5.78 -27.69 -0.93
N SER A 50 6.99 -27.61 -1.47
CA SER A 50 7.98 -26.58 -1.09
C SER A 50 7.50 -25.19 -1.46
N THR A 51 6.93 -25.00 -2.63
CA THR A 51 6.35 -23.76 -3.11
C THR A 51 5.10 -23.36 -2.30
N LYS A 52 4.28 -24.35 -1.91
CA LYS A 52 3.10 -24.13 -1.05
C LYS A 52 3.47 -23.59 0.32
N ASP A 53 4.51 -24.12 0.95
CA ASP A 53 4.97 -23.69 2.27
C ASP A 53 5.58 -22.27 2.21
N GLN A 54 6.35 -21.97 1.17
CA GLN A 54 6.90 -20.64 0.93
C GLN A 54 5.79 -19.59 0.71
N LEU A 55 4.79 -19.93 -0.13
CA LEU A 55 3.67 -19.04 -0.42
C LEU A 55 2.81 -18.79 0.82
N THR A 56 2.54 -19.83 1.61
CA THR A 56 1.81 -19.71 2.88
C THR A 56 2.54 -18.80 3.87
N THR A 57 3.87 -18.92 3.93
CA THR A 57 4.70 -18.06 4.79
C THR A 57 4.69 -16.61 4.31
N ALA A 58 4.81 -16.37 3.01
CA ALA A 58 4.73 -15.04 2.42
C ALA A 58 3.39 -14.35 2.74
N LEU A 59 2.27 -15.06 2.54
CA LEU A 59 0.93 -14.53 2.86
C LEU A 59 0.76 -14.22 4.36
N LYS A 60 1.35 -15.00 5.26
CA LYS A 60 1.33 -14.68 6.70
C LYS A 60 2.09 -13.40 7.02
N TRP A 61 3.24 -13.17 6.38
CA TRP A 61 3.98 -11.92 6.52
C TRP A 61 3.21 -10.73 5.97
N ASP A 62 2.46 -10.92 4.90
CA ASP A 62 1.63 -9.89 4.28
C ASP A 62 0.53 -9.40 5.23
N PHE A 63 -0.12 -10.30 5.98
CA PHE A 63 -1.06 -9.92 7.04
C PHE A 63 -0.44 -9.01 8.12
N GLY A 64 0.84 -9.21 8.44
CA GLY A 64 1.57 -8.33 9.36
C GLY A 64 1.91 -6.99 8.73
N PHE A 65 2.14 -6.95 7.42
CA PHE A 65 2.51 -5.74 6.69
C PHE A 65 1.32 -4.81 6.45
N ILE A 66 0.12 -5.36 6.23
CA ILE A 66 -1.11 -4.59 5.96
C ILE A 66 -1.38 -3.49 7.01
N PRO A 67 -1.42 -3.76 8.34
CA PRO A 67 -1.67 -2.72 9.33
C PRO A 67 -0.55 -1.67 9.36
N ILE A 68 0.70 -2.06 9.11
CA ILE A 68 1.85 -1.16 9.15
C ILE A 68 1.74 -0.12 8.03
N TYR A 69 1.56 -0.55 6.76
CA TYR A 69 1.45 0.40 5.67
C TYR A 69 0.17 1.24 5.76
N THR A 70 -0.94 0.65 6.19
CA THR A 70 -2.22 1.36 6.37
C THR A 70 -2.08 2.49 7.38
N LEU A 71 -1.49 2.20 8.54
CA LEU A 71 -1.24 3.20 9.57
C LEU A 71 -0.29 4.29 9.06
N THR A 72 0.78 3.90 8.39
CA THR A 72 1.79 4.84 7.88
C THR A 72 1.19 5.79 6.86
N ILE A 73 0.46 5.30 5.85
CA ILE A 73 -0.18 6.14 4.83
C ILE A 73 -1.23 7.04 5.47
N SER A 74 -2.06 6.52 6.38
CA SER A 74 -3.08 7.30 7.09
C SER A 74 -2.47 8.43 7.91
N LEU A 75 -1.40 8.15 8.64
CA LEU A 75 -0.67 9.14 9.42
C LEU A 75 -0.05 10.22 8.52
N MET A 76 0.52 9.84 7.37
CA MET A 76 1.05 10.79 6.39
C MET A 76 -0.02 11.72 5.83
N CYS A 77 -1.20 11.18 5.45
CA CYS A 77 -2.33 11.99 5.01
C CYS A 77 -2.73 13.01 6.08
N PHE A 78 -2.83 12.57 7.33
CA PHE A 78 -3.20 13.43 8.45
C PHE A 78 -2.16 14.51 8.73
N LEU A 79 -0.87 14.16 8.80
CA LEU A 79 0.23 15.09 9.07
C LEU A 79 0.35 16.15 7.97
N VAL A 80 0.33 15.75 6.70
CA VAL A 80 0.40 16.68 5.57
C VAL A 80 -0.77 17.67 5.61
N ALA A 81 -2.00 17.19 5.85
CA ALA A 81 -3.16 18.05 5.96
C ALA A 81 -3.04 19.06 7.11
N ARG A 82 -2.56 18.61 8.27
CA ARG A 82 -2.34 19.49 9.45
C ARG A 82 -1.27 20.55 9.21
N LEU A 83 -0.19 20.18 8.52
CA LEU A 83 0.93 21.09 8.25
C LEU A 83 0.58 22.14 7.18
N THR A 84 -0.22 21.78 6.20
CA THR A 84 -0.59 22.66 5.07
C THR A 84 -1.89 23.43 5.30
N GLY A 85 -2.69 23.05 6.31
CA GLY A 85 -4.02 23.61 6.53
C GLY A 85 -5.08 23.09 5.55
N ALA A 86 -4.83 21.92 4.93
CA ALA A 86 -5.80 21.29 4.03
C ALA A 86 -7.05 20.80 4.79
N SER A 87 -8.14 20.56 4.04
CA SER A 87 -9.42 20.14 4.58
C SER A 87 -9.33 18.80 5.31
N LEU A 88 -9.56 18.79 6.61
CA LEU A 88 -9.59 17.56 7.41
C LEU A 88 -10.72 16.61 6.98
N ARG A 89 -11.84 17.13 6.46
CA ARG A 89 -12.93 16.28 5.95
C ARG A 89 -12.46 15.44 4.76
N LEU A 90 -11.81 16.08 3.80
CA LEU A 90 -11.23 15.37 2.64
C LEU A 90 -10.17 14.36 3.10
N THR A 91 -9.31 14.74 4.03
CA THR A 91 -8.29 13.85 4.60
C THR A 91 -8.90 12.60 5.21
N TRP A 92 -9.98 12.73 5.97
CA TRP A 92 -10.68 11.57 6.54
C TRP A 92 -11.27 10.65 5.46
N VAL A 93 -11.84 11.22 4.38
CA VAL A 93 -12.31 10.42 3.25
C VAL A 93 -11.15 9.61 2.64
N ILE A 94 -10.00 10.23 2.41
CA ILE A 94 -8.82 9.53 1.87
C ILE A 94 -8.33 8.43 2.82
N ILE A 95 -8.27 8.70 4.13
CA ILE A 95 -7.91 7.68 5.13
C ILE A 95 -8.89 6.50 5.10
N MET A 96 -10.18 6.76 5.00
CA MET A 96 -11.18 5.68 4.87
C MET A 96 -10.98 4.84 3.61
N LEU A 97 -10.62 5.46 2.48
CA LEU A 97 -10.26 4.73 1.26
C LEU A 97 -9.03 3.83 1.46
N VAL A 98 -8.00 4.30 2.16
CA VAL A 98 -6.83 3.47 2.52
C VAL A 98 -7.23 2.27 3.36
N VAL A 99 -8.10 2.47 4.35
CA VAL A 99 -8.62 1.37 5.19
C VAL A 99 -9.42 0.36 4.36
N ILE A 100 -10.26 0.83 3.43
CA ILE A 100 -10.97 -0.06 2.50
C ILE A 100 -9.99 -0.87 1.65
N GLY A 101 -8.96 -0.24 1.11
CA GLY A 101 -7.90 -0.93 0.37
C GLY A 101 -7.21 -2.02 1.19
N ALA A 102 -6.91 -1.74 2.46
CA ALA A 102 -6.33 -2.70 3.39
C ALA A 102 -7.28 -3.89 3.67
N LEU A 103 -8.58 -3.65 3.80
CA LEU A 103 -9.57 -4.71 3.95
C LEU A 103 -9.66 -5.60 2.70
N LEU A 104 -9.58 -5.00 1.50
CA LEU A 104 -9.53 -5.78 0.24
C LEU A 104 -8.27 -6.65 0.18
N ASP A 105 -7.12 -6.16 0.65
CA ASP A 105 -5.88 -6.91 0.73
C ASP A 105 -6.00 -8.10 1.70
N VAL A 106 -6.63 -7.91 2.86
CA VAL A 106 -6.96 -9.00 3.80
C VAL A 106 -7.87 -10.03 3.13
N CYS A 107 -8.90 -9.60 2.39
CA CYS A 107 -9.81 -10.49 1.68
C CYS A 107 -9.09 -11.29 0.60
N GLU A 108 -8.21 -10.67 -0.19
CA GLU A 108 -7.40 -11.33 -1.21
C GLU A 108 -6.49 -12.38 -0.59
N ASN A 109 -5.71 -12.02 0.43
CA ASN A 109 -4.79 -12.93 1.11
C ASN A 109 -5.54 -14.11 1.75
N SER A 110 -6.75 -13.87 2.29
CA SER A 110 -7.61 -14.92 2.83
C SER A 110 -8.11 -15.85 1.73
N ALA A 111 -8.52 -15.31 0.58
CA ALA A 111 -8.94 -16.11 -0.57
C ALA A 111 -7.78 -16.97 -1.11
N LEU A 112 -6.57 -16.42 -1.22
CA LEU A 112 -5.38 -17.15 -1.63
C LEU A 112 -5.02 -18.28 -0.65
N LEU A 113 -5.08 -18.04 0.65
CA LEU A 113 -4.88 -19.07 1.68
C LEU A 113 -5.93 -20.17 1.58
N HIS A 114 -7.18 -19.81 1.25
CA HIS A 114 -8.25 -20.80 1.05
C HIS A 114 -7.95 -21.68 -0.16
N VAL A 115 -7.56 -21.09 -1.29
CA VAL A 115 -7.14 -21.84 -2.52
C VAL A 115 -5.99 -22.81 -2.22
N ILE A 116 -5.00 -22.38 -1.42
CA ILE A 116 -3.86 -23.24 -1.05
C ILE A 116 -4.29 -24.43 -0.19
N LYS A 117 -5.30 -24.25 0.68
CA LYS A 117 -5.76 -25.30 1.60
C LYS A 117 -6.78 -26.24 0.97
N THR A 118 -7.64 -25.75 0.10
CA THR A 118 -8.73 -26.49 -0.51
C THR A 118 -8.45 -26.68 -2.01
N SER A 119 -8.84 -27.79 -2.57
CA SER A 119 -8.70 -28.02 -4.03
C SER A 119 -9.74 -27.24 -4.87
N GLN A 120 -10.58 -26.41 -4.25
CA GLN A 120 -11.59 -25.57 -4.93
C GLN A 120 -10.93 -24.32 -5.51
N ARG A 121 -10.36 -24.43 -6.72
CA ARG A 121 -9.44 -23.45 -7.27
C ARG A 121 -10.12 -22.30 -8.03
N ASP A 122 -11.19 -22.58 -8.78
CA ASP A 122 -11.64 -21.65 -9.84
C ASP A 122 -12.36 -20.40 -9.32
N ALA A 123 -13.32 -20.54 -8.40
CA ALA A 123 -14.08 -19.41 -7.89
C ALA A 123 -13.24 -18.46 -7.03
N TRP A 124 -12.49 -19.00 -6.07
CA TRP A 124 -11.68 -18.21 -5.14
C TRP A 124 -10.46 -17.57 -5.81
N ALA A 125 -9.87 -18.23 -6.81
CA ALA A 125 -8.79 -17.66 -7.61
C ALA A 125 -9.28 -16.46 -8.44
N THR A 126 -10.50 -16.52 -8.97
CA THR A 126 -11.11 -15.39 -9.69
C THR A 126 -11.37 -14.20 -8.75
N VAL A 127 -11.90 -14.46 -7.54
CA VAL A 127 -12.09 -13.43 -6.52
C VAL A 127 -10.76 -12.77 -6.15
N ALA A 128 -9.73 -13.55 -5.83
CA ALA A 128 -8.42 -13.03 -5.48
C ALA A 128 -7.85 -12.13 -6.59
N ARG A 129 -7.93 -12.57 -7.85
CA ARG A 129 -7.45 -11.80 -9.00
C ARG A 129 -8.18 -10.46 -9.22
N SER A 130 -9.49 -10.43 -8.95
CA SER A 130 -10.27 -9.20 -9.05
C SER A 130 -9.88 -8.20 -7.95
N LEU A 131 -9.62 -8.70 -6.76
CA LEU A 131 -9.20 -7.89 -5.61
C LEU A 131 -7.77 -7.36 -5.77
N GLU A 132 -6.87 -8.12 -6.40
CA GLU A 132 -5.47 -7.75 -6.65
C GLU A 132 -5.35 -6.39 -7.35
N VAL A 133 -6.15 -6.13 -8.39
CA VAL A 133 -6.12 -4.85 -9.10
C VAL A 133 -6.74 -3.73 -8.26
N LEU A 134 -7.87 -4.02 -7.62
CA LEU A 134 -8.67 -3.02 -6.91
C LEU A 134 -7.94 -2.48 -5.66
N LYS A 135 -7.22 -3.34 -4.93
CA LYS A 135 -6.51 -2.94 -3.71
C LYS A 135 -5.46 -1.84 -3.93
N TRP A 136 -4.85 -1.79 -5.14
CA TRP A 136 -3.82 -0.82 -5.47
C TRP A 136 -4.35 0.59 -5.77
N VAL A 137 -5.61 0.71 -6.17
CA VAL A 137 -6.23 1.99 -6.52
C VAL A 137 -6.26 2.92 -5.29
N PHE A 138 -6.63 2.40 -4.12
CA PHE A 138 -6.80 3.22 -2.92
C PHE A 138 -5.49 3.79 -2.35
N PRO A 139 -4.42 3.00 -2.17
CA PRO A 139 -3.11 3.54 -1.79
C PRO A 139 -2.55 4.53 -2.83
N ALA A 140 -2.79 4.30 -4.13
CA ALA A 140 -2.37 5.22 -5.19
C ALA A 140 -3.07 6.59 -5.05
N VAL A 141 -4.39 6.61 -4.82
CA VAL A 141 -5.15 7.84 -4.57
C VAL A 141 -4.61 8.58 -3.35
N ALA A 142 -4.34 7.88 -2.26
CA ALA A 142 -3.76 8.47 -1.05
C ALA A 142 -2.36 9.05 -1.29
N THR A 143 -1.53 8.34 -2.06
CA THR A 143 -0.18 8.82 -2.43
C THR A 143 -0.27 10.08 -3.27
N ILE A 144 -1.14 10.12 -4.28
CA ILE A 144 -1.39 11.33 -5.10
C ILE A 144 -1.86 12.48 -4.22
N TYR A 145 -2.79 12.23 -3.28
CA TYR A 145 -3.24 13.23 -2.33
C TYR A 145 -2.08 13.81 -1.51
N VAL A 146 -1.26 12.97 -0.90
CA VAL A 146 -0.12 13.41 -0.07
C VAL A 146 0.88 14.23 -0.89
N LEU A 147 1.21 13.78 -2.11
CA LEU A 147 2.12 14.50 -3.00
C LEU A 147 1.55 15.85 -3.42
N THR A 148 0.29 15.90 -3.85
CA THR A 148 -0.35 17.14 -4.31
C THR A 148 -0.43 18.19 -3.18
N ILE A 149 -0.93 17.77 -2.01
CA ILE A 149 -1.04 18.68 -0.86
C ILE A 149 0.35 19.05 -0.32
N GLY A 150 1.29 18.14 -0.35
CA GLY A 150 2.69 18.39 0.05
C GLY A 150 3.36 19.43 -0.85
N ILE A 151 3.27 19.26 -2.17
CA ILE A 151 3.82 20.21 -3.16
C ILE A 151 3.17 21.58 -3.01
N TRP A 152 1.84 21.64 -2.91
CA TRP A 152 1.10 22.87 -2.68
C TRP A 152 1.56 23.57 -1.39
N GLY A 153 1.78 22.83 -0.31
CA GLY A 153 2.33 23.35 0.94
C GLY A 153 3.73 23.94 0.79
N ILE A 154 4.60 23.31 0.02
CA ILE A 154 5.95 23.81 -0.29
C ILE A 154 5.87 25.13 -1.08
N ILE A 155 5.09 25.16 -2.15
CA ILE A 155 4.93 26.35 -2.99
C ILE A 155 4.43 27.53 -2.14
N ASN A 156 3.38 27.34 -1.35
CA ASN A 156 2.86 28.40 -0.46
C ASN A 156 3.85 28.84 0.61
N PHE A 157 4.74 27.97 1.05
CA PHE A 157 5.79 28.35 1.98
C PHE A 157 6.81 29.31 1.37
N PHE A 158 7.23 29.06 0.14
CA PHE A 158 8.20 29.93 -0.53
C PHE A 158 7.60 31.24 -1.01
N THR A 159 6.36 31.23 -1.54
CA THR A 159 5.68 32.44 -2.03
C THR A 159 5.30 33.43 -0.91
N ARG A 160 5.12 32.98 0.31
CA ARG A 160 4.84 33.87 1.46
C ARG A 160 6.09 34.48 2.09
N ARG A 161 7.28 34.08 1.67
CA ARG A 161 8.56 34.61 2.16
C ARG A 161 9.18 35.64 1.23
N SER A 162 8.75 35.71 -0.03
CA SER A 162 9.06 36.78 -0.99
C SER A 162 8.11 37.93 -0.87
#